data_41bb3ad87340a22a258a96cf81583d1c
#
_entry.id   41bb3ad87340a22a258a96cf81583d1c
#
_cell.length_a   1.000
_cell.length_b   1.000
_cell.length_c   1.000
_cell.angle_alpha   90.00
_cell.angle_beta   90.00
_cell.angle_gamma   90.00
#
_symmetry.space_group_name_H-M   'P 1'
#
loop_
_entity.id
_entity.type
_entity.pdbx_description
1 polymer ?
#
loop_
_entity_poly.entity_id
_entity_poly.type
_entity_poly.pdbx_seq_one_letter_code
_entity_poly.pdbx_strand_id
1 'polypeptide(L)'
;MGTADPRNVSRQPRYTGEPPALRRDDWERSSSRSRAEVAADRLAERVARTEAGARLGTKEELRAECGVSVGTFNETLRLLQARGLVTVRPGPGGGLFAAQPPSAGRLGAWADALDDRDPQDARRIRDALDVLLVEDALWHASPADIAALRGDLTALAQAAEAADAPAFAHADRWLRGRLASLSPTALLRTLYEGLLPAAEPAELAVDAEGLRARYERQAALVEALDIRDKERALRLAAAPVCD
;
A
#
# COMPACT_ATOMS: atom_id res chain seq x y z
N MET A 1 58.45 -0.59 -46.61
CA MET A 1 57.33 -0.07 -47.45
C MET A 1 56.28 -1.16 -47.54
N GLY A 2 55.32 -1.17 -46.65
CA GLY A 2 54.22 -2.14 -46.57
C GLY A 2 52.94 -1.38 -46.69
N THR A 3 52.23 -1.57 -47.80
CA THR A 3 50.97 -0.96 -48.11
C THR A 3 49.85 -1.62 -47.35
N ALA A 4 49.14 -0.85 -46.50
CA ALA A 4 47.96 -1.30 -45.80
C ALA A 4 46.76 -1.45 -46.77
N ASP A 5 46.11 -2.60 -46.71
CA ASP A 5 44.89 -2.91 -47.47
C ASP A 5 43.66 -2.25 -46.80
N PRO A 6 42.87 -1.39 -47.50
CA PRO A 6 41.76 -0.67 -46.90
C PRO A 6 40.40 -1.43 -46.90
N ARG A 7 40.39 -2.77 -46.89
CA ARG A 7 39.16 -3.54 -47.10
C ARG A 7 38.68 -4.39 -45.90
N ASN A 8 38.92 -3.92 -44.69
CA ASN A 8 38.26 -4.56 -43.53
C ASN A 8 37.24 -3.62 -42.84
N VAL A 9 36.17 -3.34 -43.56
CA VAL A 9 34.99 -2.70 -42.94
C VAL A 9 34.11 -3.79 -42.37
N SER A 10 34.19 -3.92 -41.05
CA SER A 10 33.34 -4.81 -40.27
C SER A 10 31.87 -4.52 -40.57
N ARG A 11 31.22 -5.47 -41.25
CA ARG A 11 29.74 -5.45 -41.44
C ARG A 11 29.07 -5.67 -40.11
N GLN A 12 28.56 -4.61 -39.53
CA GLN A 12 27.57 -4.72 -38.48
C GLN A 12 26.28 -5.39 -39.03
N PRO A 13 25.69 -6.39 -38.37
CA PRO A 13 24.43 -6.97 -38.79
C PRO A 13 23.35 -5.88 -38.67
N ARG A 14 22.73 -5.52 -39.79
CA ARG A 14 21.52 -4.67 -39.79
C ARG A 14 20.38 -5.51 -39.22
N TYR A 15 19.93 -5.12 -38.02
CA TYR A 15 18.72 -5.62 -37.42
C TYR A 15 17.52 -5.10 -38.23
N THR A 16 17.03 -5.89 -39.18
CA THR A 16 15.83 -5.60 -40.00
C THR A 16 14.63 -6.39 -39.49
N GLY A 17 14.44 -6.46 -38.20
CA GLY A 17 13.23 -7.04 -37.59
C GLY A 17 12.42 -5.94 -36.92
N GLU A 18 11.22 -5.67 -37.42
CA GLU A 18 10.23 -4.94 -36.65
C GLU A 18 10.10 -5.60 -35.28
N PRO A 19 10.07 -4.83 -34.18
CA PRO A 19 9.83 -5.41 -32.87
C PRO A 19 8.47 -6.15 -32.93
N PRO A 20 8.36 -7.38 -32.38
CA PRO A 20 7.11 -8.10 -32.39
C PRO A 20 6.06 -7.24 -31.69
N ALA A 21 5.00 -6.92 -32.41
CA ALA A 21 3.85 -6.23 -31.84
C ALA A 21 3.35 -7.02 -30.64
N LEU A 22 3.43 -6.42 -29.45
CA LEU A 22 2.90 -7.00 -28.22
C LEU A 22 1.39 -7.23 -28.44
N ARG A 23 0.99 -8.50 -28.59
CA ARG A 23 -0.40 -8.86 -28.75
C ARG A 23 -1.14 -8.60 -27.43
N ARG A 24 -2.33 -8.04 -27.55
CA ARG A 24 -3.21 -7.76 -26.41
C ARG A 24 -3.43 -8.99 -25.52
N ASP A 25 -3.40 -10.18 -26.12
CA ASP A 25 -3.56 -11.48 -25.46
C ASP A 25 -2.37 -11.88 -24.58
N ASP A 26 -1.19 -11.29 -24.75
CA ASP A 26 -0.02 -11.53 -23.89
C ASP A 26 -0.12 -10.76 -22.57
N TRP A 27 -0.89 -9.69 -22.54
CA TRP A 27 -1.18 -8.90 -21.36
C TRP A 27 -2.24 -9.56 -20.45
N GLU A 28 -3.25 -10.20 -21.02
CA GLU A 28 -4.30 -10.90 -20.25
C GLU A 28 -3.83 -12.19 -19.57
N ARG A 29 -2.72 -12.79 -20.06
CA ARG A 29 -2.09 -13.97 -19.44
C ARG A 29 -1.18 -13.63 -18.26
N SER A 30 -0.97 -12.36 -17.97
CA SER A 30 -0.08 -11.89 -16.88
C SER A 30 -0.79 -11.73 -15.52
N SER A 31 -1.99 -12.28 -15.33
CA SER A 31 -2.69 -12.26 -14.05
C SER A 31 -2.24 -13.36 -13.06
N SER A 32 -1.20 -14.12 -13.38
CA SER A 32 -0.55 -14.99 -12.41
C SER A 32 0.45 -14.15 -11.61
N ARG A 33 0.27 -14.11 -10.29
CA ARG A 33 1.23 -13.49 -9.35
C ARG A 33 2.65 -13.86 -9.73
N SER A 34 3.53 -12.86 -9.81
CA SER A 34 4.93 -13.10 -10.14
C SER A 34 5.58 -13.99 -9.06
N ARG A 35 6.62 -14.73 -9.43
CA ARG A 35 7.40 -15.51 -8.43
C ARG A 35 7.95 -14.62 -7.31
N ALA A 36 8.22 -13.36 -7.61
CA ALA A 36 8.69 -12.38 -6.63
C ALA A 36 7.56 -12.01 -5.64
N GLU A 37 6.33 -11.83 -6.11
CA GLU A 37 5.17 -11.55 -5.25
C GLU A 37 4.84 -12.74 -4.34
N VAL A 38 4.84 -13.96 -4.87
CA VAL A 38 4.62 -15.17 -4.07
C VAL A 38 5.70 -15.33 -2.99
N ALA A 39 6.95 -15.06 -3.33
CA ALA A 39 8.05 -15.10 -2.35
C ALA A 39 7.92 -13.96 -1.32
N ALA A 40 7.48 -12.78 -1.73
CA ALA A 40 7.24 -11.65 -0.83
C ALA A 40 6.11 -11.96 0.16
N ASP A 41 5.01 -12.55 -0.29
CA ASP A 41 3.88 -12.92 0.59
C ASP A 41 4.29 -13.98 1.62
N ARG A 42 5.07 -15.01 1.24
CA ARG A 42 5.61 -15.99 2.18
C ARG A 42 6.53 -15.38 3.24
N LEU A 43 7.41 -14.48 2.82
CA LEU A 43 8.28 -13.77 3.76
C LEU A 43 7.51 -12.77 4.62
N ALA A 44 6.47 -12.14 4.11
CA ALA A 44 5.58 -11.26 4.88
C ALA A 44 4.88 -12.03 6.01
N GLU A 45 4.39 -13.26 5.75
CA GLU A 45 3.83 -14.12 6.80
C GLU A 45 4.86 -14.48 7.89
N ARG A 46 6.12 -14.69 7.49
CA ARG A 46 7.20 -14.94 8.44
C ARG A 46 7.51 -13.69 9.27
N VAL A 47 7.58 -12.52 8.63
CA VAL A 47 7.78 -11.24 9.32
C VAL A 47 6.67 -11.00 10.35
N ALA A 48 5.41 -11.26 10.00
CA ALA A 48 4.26 -11.10 10.90
C ALA A 48 4.33 -11.96 12.17
N ARG A 49 5.11 -13.07 12.13
CA ARG A 49 5.33 -13.98 13.28
C ARG A 49 6.66 -13.71 13.99
N THR A 50 7.45 -12.75 13.53
CA THR A 50 8.78 -12.44 14.03
C THR A 50 8.73 -11.13 14.79
N GLU A 51 9.40 -11.07 15.94
CA GLU A 51 9.51 -9.87 16.74
C GLU A 51 10.12 -8.72 15.93
N ALA A 52 9.56 -7.52 16.08
CA ALA A 52 10.03 -6.33 15.36
C ALA A 52 11.52 -6.05 15.64
N GLY A 53 12.29 -5.83 14.60
CA GLY A 53 13.75 -5.64 14.67
C GLY A 53 14.55 -6.92 14.77
N ALA A 54 13.92 -8.10 14.90
CA ALA A 54 14.64 -9.37 14.95
C ALA A 54 15.23 -9.75 13.60
N ARG A 55 16.34 -10.47 13.62
CA ARG A 55 17.05 -10.92 12.43
C ARG A 55 16.29 -12.08 11.77
N LEU A 56 15.94 -11.92 10.50
CA LEU A 56 15.27 -12.94 9.70
C LEU A 56 16.26 -13.95 9.09
N GLY A 57 17.47 -13.50 8.75
CA GLY A 57 18.53 -14.29 8.14
C GLY A 57 19.37 -13.48 7.16
N THR A 58 20.29 -14.16 6.49
CA THR A 58 21.05 -13.60 5.36
C THR A 58 20.21 -13.62 4.09
N LYS A 59 20.64 -12.83 3.10
CA LYS A 59 20.02 -12.79 1.78
C LYS A 59 20.06 -14.16 1.09
N GLU A 60 21.16 -14.87 1.24
CA GLU A 60 21.39 -16.20 0.68
C GLU A 60 20.48 -17.25 1.32
N GLU A 61 20.37 -17.25 2.66
CA GLU A 61 19.52 -18.16 3.41
C GLU A 61 18.05 -17.99 3.01
N LEU A 62 17.53 -16.77 3.02
CA LEU A 62 16.14 -16.48 2.70
C LEU A 62 15.83 -16.72 1.23
N ARG A 63 16.78 -16.46 0.31
CA ARG A 63 16.64 -16.79 -1.09
C ARG A 63 16.52 -18.29 -1.31
N ALA A 64 17.37 -19.08 -0.65
CA ALA A 64 17.34 -20.53 -0.73
C ALA A 64 16.03 -21.10 -0.17
N GLU A 65 15.56 -20.56 0.95
CA GLU A 65 14.26 -20.92 1.55
C GLU A 65 13.07 -20.64 0.60
N CYS A 66 13.10 -19.51 -0.11
CA CYS A 66 12.07 -19.18 -1.10
C CYS A 66 12.19 -19.99 -2.40
N GLY A 67 13.32 -20.63 -2.67
CA GLY A 67 13.56 -21.41 -3.89
C GLY A 67 13.58 -20.55 -5.16
N VAL A 68 14.01 -19.27 -5.07
CA VAL A 68 14.01 -18.34 -6.20
C VAL A 68 15.40 -17.95 -6.67
N SER A 69 15.51 -17.44 -7.90
CA SER A 69 16.75 -16.90 -8.44
C SER A 69 17.19 -15.64 -7.72
N VAL A 70 18.47 -15.25 -7.86
CA VAL A 70 19.00 -14.00 -7.29
C VAL A 70 18.23 -12.77 -7.78
N GLY A 71 17.90 -12.71 -9.08
CA GLY A 71 17.13 -11.61 -9.66
C GLY A 71 15.72 -11.53 -9.08
N THR A 72 15.00 -12.66 -9.02
CA THR A 72 13.67 -12.75 -8.42
C THR A 72 13.69 -12.37 -6.94
N PHE A 73 14.73 -12.80 -6.20
CA PHE A 73 14.85 -12.45 -4.79
C PHE A 73 15.15 -10.97 -4.55
N ASN A 74 15.91 -10.33 -5.44
CA ASN A 74 16.13 -8.89 -5.37
C ASN A 74 14.82 -8.11 -5.57
N GLU A 75 13.95 -8.57 -6.46
CA GLU A 75 12.64 -7.99 -6.66
C GLU A 75 11.73 -8.24 -5.44
N THR A 76 11.74 -9.46 -4.90
CA THR A 76 11.07 -9.80 -3.63
C THR A 76 11.49 -8.84 -2.51
N LEU A 77 12.79 -8.55 -2.38
CA LEU A 77 13.29 -7.62 -1.37
C LEU A 77 12.80 -6.20 -1.59
N ARG A 78 12.76 -5.73 -2.84
CA ARG A 78 12.20 -4.40 -3.16
C ARG A 78 10.74 -4.29 -2.77
N LEU A 79 9.95 -5.33 -3.05
CA LEU A 79 8.53 -5.37 -2.67
C LEU A 79 8.37 -5.34 -1.14
N LEU A 80 9.15 -6.13 -0.40
CA LEU A 80 9.10 -6.15 1.06
C LEU A 80 9.57 -4.83 1.69
N GLN A 81 10.60 -4.19 1.11
CA GLN A 81 11.07 -2.88 1.56
C GLN A 81 10.06 -1.77 1.24
N ALA A 82 9.44 -1.81 0.05
CA ALA A 82 8.38 -0.88 -0.32
C ALA A 82 7.15 -1.01 0.59
N ARG A 83 6.84 -2.24 1.04
CA ARG A 83 5.79 -2.52 2.04
C ARG A 83 6.22 -2.18 3.47
N GLY A 84 7.46 -1.73 3.69
CA GLY A 84 7.99 -1.43 5.03
C GLY A 84 8.14 -2.64 5.94
N LEU A 85 8.18 -3.87 5.39
CA LEU A 85 8.20 -5.11 6.18
C LEU A 85 9.60 -5.57 6.58
N VAL A 86 10.63 -5.17 5.82
CA VAL A 86 12.02 -5.57 6.10
C VAL A 86 13.01 -4.42 5.94
N THR A 87 14.07 -4.46 6.73
CA THR A 87 15.26 -3.62 6.58
C THR A 87 16.47 -4.48 6.26
N VAL A 88 17.37 -3.99 5.39
CA VAL A 88 18.63 -4.66 5.03
C VAL A 88 19.77 -3.92 5.69
N ARG A 89 20.59 -4.63 6.46
CA ARG A 89 21.81 -4.08 7.07
C ARG A 89 23.02 -4.72 6.42
N PRO A 90 23.93 -3.94 5.83
CA PRO A 90 25.16 -4.46 5.24
C PRO A 90 26.24 -4.75 6.33
N GLY A 91 27.24 -5.55 5.97
CA GLY A 91 28.43 -5.76 6.78
C GLY A 91 28.42 -7.01 7.67
N PRO A 92 29.49 -7.22 8.48
CA PRO A 92 29.60 -8.33 9.42
C PRO A 92 28.44 -8.30 10.44
N GLY A 93 27.67 -9.39 10.54
CA GLY A 93 26.44 -9.43 11.34
C GLY A 93 25.22 -8.81 10.65
N GLY A 94 25.36 -8.36 9.41
CA GLY A 94 24.28 -7.87 8.57
C GLY A 94 23.27 -8.96 8.18
N GLY A 95 22.31 -8.60 7.35
CA GLY A 95 21.26 -9.49 6.88
C GLY A 95 19.94 -8.74 6.72
N LEU A 96 18.86 -9.52 6.64
CA LEU A 96 17.50 -9.01 6.65
C LEU A 96 16.97 -9.06 8.08
N PHE A 97 16.29 -7.99 8.44
CA PHE A 97 15.64 -7.83 9.74
C PHE A 97 14.16 -7.53 9.51
N ALA A 98 13.30 -8.09 10.35
CA ALA A 98 11.91 -7.62 10.42
C ALA A 98 11.94 -6.10 10.63
N ALA A 99 11.19 -5.36 9.79
CA ALA A 99 11.19 -3.92 9.95
C ALA A 99 10.70 -3.59 11.34
N GLN A 100 11.47 -2.76 12.00
CA GLN A 100 11.01 -2.10 13.20
C GLN A 100 10.11 -0.96 12.71
N PRO A 101 8.86 -0.86 13.17
CA PRO A 101 8.09 0.34 12.90
C PRO A 101 9.01 1.55 13.20
N PRO A 102 9.04 2.58 12.31
CA PRO A 102 9.98 3.68 12.47
C PRO A 102 9.88 4.23 13.87
N SER A 103 10.98 4.05 14.64
CA SER A 103 11.11 4.43 16.06
C SER A 103 9.93 4.01 16.94
N ALA A 104 9.79 2.70 17.22
CA ALA A 104 8.90 2.22 18.29
C ALA A 104 9.10 3.01 19.63
N GLY A 105 10.28 3.61 19.84
CA GLY A 105 10.51 4.50 20.98
C GLY A 105 9.84 5.87 20.88
N ARG A 106 9.68 6.46 19.68
CA ARG A 106 9.00 7.75 19.52
C ARG A 106 7.55 7.62 19.08
N LEU A 107 7.25 6.61 18.24
CA LEU A 107 5.87 6.29 17.86
C LEU A 107 5.17 5.44 18.94
N GLY A 108 5.91 4.64 19.73
CA GLY A 108 5.37 3.98 20.91
C GLY A 108 4.92 5.01 21.96
N ALA A 109 5.76 5.99 22.27
CA ALA A 109 5.36 7.10 23.12
C ALA A 109 4.22 7.95 22.51
N TRP A 110 4.07 7.93 21.19
CA TRP A 110 2.95 8.59 20.50
C TRP A 110 1.71 7.71 20.46
N ALA A 111 1.85 6.41 20.27
CA ALA A 111 0.77 5.43 20.39
C ALA A 111 0.24 5.34 21.83
N ASP A 112 1.15 5.27 22.81
CA ASP A 112 0.81 5.36 24.26
C ASP A 112 0.13 6.68 24.59
N ALA A 113 0.56 7.79 23.94
CA ALA A 113 -0.08 9.08 24.07
C ALA A 113 -1.43 9.18 23.34
N LEU A 114 -1.75 8.27 22.43
CA LEU A 114 -3.06 8.13 21.78
C LEU A 114 -4.02 7.24 22.57
N ASP A 115 -3.51 6.25 23.32
CA ASP A 115 -4.31 5.35 24.14
C ASP A 115 -5.03 6.06 25.32
N ASP A 116 -4.49 7.20 25.78
CA ASP A 116 -5.05 7.98 26.89
C ASP A 116 -5.84 9.22 26.42
N ARG A 117 -6.23 9.29 25.13
CA ARG A 117 -6.87 10.48 24.54
C ARG A 117 -8.33 10.24 24.19
N ASP A 118 -9.06 11.37 24.16
CA ASP A 118 -10.42 11.40 23.64
C ASP A 118 -10.43 10.93 22.16
N PRO A 119 -11.17 9.86 21.83
CA PRO A 119 -11.32 9.40 20.44
C PRO A 119 -11.79 10.50 19.49
N GLN A 120 -12.49 11.52 19.98
CA GLN A 120 -12.92 12.66 19.20
C GLN A 120 -11.74 13.51 18.69
N ASP A 121 -10.70 13.70 19.53
CA ASP A 121 -9.50 14.41 19.11
C ASP A 121 -8.74 13.66 18.02
N ALA A 122 -8.58 12.34 18.16
CA ALA A 122 -7.95 11.50 17.14
C ALA A 122 -8.74 11.54 15.83
N ARG A 123 -10.08 11.49 15.91
CA ARG A 123 -10.98 11.60 14.75
C ARG A 123 -10.83 12.94 14.07
N ARG A 124 -10.85 14.05 14.83
CA ARG A 124 -10.70 15.39 14.30
C ARG A 124 -9.38 15.59 13.54
N ILE A 125 -8.28 15.04 14.07
CA ILE A 125 -6.97 15.11 13.42
C ILE A 125 -6.98 14.24 12.17
N ARG A 126 -7.51 13.02 12.23
CA ARG A 126 -7.64 12.11 11.08
C ARG A 126 -8.43 12.77 9.95
N ASP A 127 -9.59 13.33 10.25
CA ASP A 127 -10.46 13.97 9.26
C ASP A 127 -9.79 15.19 8.60
N ALA A 128 -8.94 15.91 9.34
CA ALA A 128 -8.12 16.98 8.77
C ALA A 128 -7.04 16.45 7.81
N LEU A 129 -6.51 15.24 8.06
CA LEU A 129 -5.54 14.58 7.17
C LEU A 129 -6.19 13.92 5.95
N ASP A 130 -7.48 13.58 6.00
CA ASP A 130 -8.23 12.99 4.87
C ASP A 130 -8.12 13.87 3.62
N VAL A 131 -8.14 15.19 3.77
CA VAL A 131 -8.01 16.13 2.65
C VAL A 131 -6.66 15.96 1.93
N LEU A 132 -5.57 15.82 2.68
CA LEU A 132 -4.23 15.62 2.10
C LEU A 132 -4.12 14.26 1.41
N LEU A 133 -4.68 13.21 2.00
CA LEU A 133 -4.69 11.87 1.38
C LEU A 133 -5.51 11.85 0.09
N VAL A 134 -6.64 12.55 0.05
CA VAL A 134 -7.47 12.66 -1.15
C VAL A 134 -6.76 13.47 -2.24
N GLU A 135 -6.04 14.53 -1.89
CA GLU A 135 -5.17 15.25 -2.85
C GLU A 135 -4.11 14.34 -3.43
N ASP A 136 -3.40 13.60 -2.60
CA ASP A 136 -2.37 12.65 -3.03
C ASP A 136 -2.98 11.54 -3.93
N ALA A 137 -4.13 10.99 -3.56
CA ALA A 137 -4.83 9.98 -4.36
C ALA A 137 -5.26 10.51 -5.74
N LEU A 138 -5.73 11.76 -5.83
CA LEU A 138 -6.07 12.40 -7.11
C LEU A 138 -4.88 12.46 -8.08
N TRP A 139 -3.66 12.59 -7.56
CA TRP A 139 -2.44 12.66 -8.39
C TRP A 139 -1.81 11.29 -8.65
N HIS A 140 -1.87 10.37 -7.70
CA HIS A 140 -1.03 9.17 -7.70
C HIS A 140 -1.81 7.86 -7.88
N ALA A 141 -3.13 7.83 -7.61
CA ALA A 141 -3.90 6.60 -7.76
C ALA A 141 -3.93 6.12 -9.22
N SER A 142 -3.59 4.86 -9.43
CA SER A 142 -3.74 4.17 -10.71
C SER A 142 -5.17 3.63 -10.86
N PRO A 143 -5.59 3.24 -12.07
CA PRO A 143 -6.86 2.54 -12.26
C PRO A 143 -6.98 1.25 -11.43
N ALA A 144 -5.87 0.55 -11.18
CA ALA A 144 -5.84 -0.63 -10.34
C ALA A 144 -6.10 -0.29 -8.86
N ASP A 145 -5.57 0.83 -8.38
CA ASP A 145 -5.83 1.31 -7.01
C ASP A 145 -7.30 1.68 -6.83
N ILE A 146 -7.89 2.35 -7.81
CA ILE A 146 -9.33 2.68 -7.78
C ILE A 146 -10.18 1.41 -7.80
N ALA A 147 -9.83 0.41 -8.60
CA ALA A 147 -10.51 -0.88 -8.60
C ALA A 147 -10.41 -1.59 -7.24
N ALA A 148 -9.26 -1.50 -6.56
CA ALA A 148 -9.07 -2.04 -5.23
C ALA A 148 -9.91 -1.31 -4.18
N LEU A 149 -9.99 0.03 -4.21
CA LEU A 149 -10.87 0.82 -3.34
C LEU A 149 -12.36 0.46 -3.56
N ARG A 150 -12.78 0.23 -4.80
CA ARG A 150 -14.13 -0.26 -5.11
C ARG A 150 -14.39 -1.66 -4.54
N GLY A 151 -13.38 -2.53 -4.56
CA GLY A 151 -13.47 -3.85 -3.92
C GLY A 151 -13.71 -3.74 -2.42
N ASP A 152 -12.99 -2.82 -1.73
CA ASP A 152 -13.15 -2.59 -0.30
C ASP A 152 -14.54 -2.03 0.06
N LEU A 153 -15.15 -1.21 -0.81
CA LEU A 153 -16.53 -0.71 -0.63
C LEU A 153 -17.57 -1.83 -0.56
N THR A 154 -17.30 -3.01 -1.14
CA THR A 154 -18.24 -4.15 -1.08
C THR A 154 -18.44 -4.63 0.35
N ALA A 155 -17.36 -4.76 1.12
CA ALA A 155 -17.45 -5.14 2.53
C ALA A 155 -18.16 -4.06 3.37
N LEU A 156 -17.91 -2.80 3.05
CA LEU A 156 -18.54 -1.66 3.71
C LEU A 156 -20.06 -1.64 3.46
N ALA A 157 -20.48 -1.89 2.21
CA ALA A 157 -21.90 -1.98 1.82
C ALA A 157 -22.61 -3.11 2.58
N GLN A 158 -22.00 -4.32 2.60
CA GLN A 158 -22.56 -5.47 3.30
C GLN A 158 -22.75 -5.21 4.80
N ALA A 159 -21.76 -4.58 5.44
CA ALA A 159 -21.85 -4.23 6.84
C ALA A 159 -22.93 -3.17 7.12
N ALA A 160 -23.08 -2.18 6.23
CA ALA A 160 -24.12 -1.16 6.32
C ALA A 160 -25.52 -1.76 6.14
N GLU A 161 -25.72 -2.66 5.18
CA GLU A 161 -26.98 -3.37 4.93
C GLU A 161 -27.38 -4.27 6.12
N ALA A 162 -26.40 -4.92 6.73
CA ALA A 162 -26.60 -5.76 7.91
C ALA A 162 -26.76 -4.97 9.22
N ALA A 163 -26.58 -3.64 9.19
CA ALA A 163 -26.49 -2.78 10.36
C ALA A 163 -25.45 -3.25 11.39
N ASP A 164 -24.35 -3.88 10.89
CA ASP A 164 -23.25 -4.40 11.70
C ASP A 164 -22.18 -3.31 11.89
N ALA A 165 -22.31 -2.53 12.95
CA ALA A 165 -21.40 -1.42 13.24
C ALA A 165 -19.94 -1.86 13.45
N PRO A 166 -19.63 -2.96 14.18
CA PRO A 166 -18.27 -3.49 14.28
C PRO A 166 -17.66 -3.89 12.93
N ALA A 167 -18.41 -4.62 12.09
CA ALA A 167 -17.95 -5.00 10.76
C ALA A 167 -17.75 -3.78 9.87
N PHE A 168 -18.64 -2.77 9.98
CA PHE A 168 -18.52 -1.50 9.26
C PHE A 168 -17.25 -0.75 9.66
N ALA A 169 -16.98 -0.60 10.96
CA ALA A 169 -15.77 0.04 11.47
C ALA A 169 -14.50 -0.65 10.97
N HIS A 170 -14.49 -1.98 10.95
CA HIS A 170 -13.37 -2.76 10.41
C HIS A 170 -13.17 -2.50 8.90
N ALA A 171 -14.25 -2.52 8.12
CA ALA A 171 -14.19 -2.28 6.67
C ALA A 171 -13.79 -0.83 6.34
N ASP A 172 -14.29 0.18 7.09
CA ASP A 172 -13.92 1.59 6.91
C ASP A 172 -12.43 1.82 7.23
N ARG A 173 -11.92 1.20 8.29
CA ARG A 173 -10.49 1.23 8.62
C ARG A 173 -9.65 0.68 7.48
N TRP A 174 -10.06 -0.42 6.88
CA TRP A 174 -9.35 -1.04 5.77
C TRP A 174 -9.33 -0.15 4.53
N LEU A 175 -10.49 0.40 4.16
CA LEU A 175 -10.62 1.36 3.05
C LEU A 175 -9.74 2.59 3.25
N ARG A 176 -9.75 3.18 4.45
CA ARG A 176 -8.93 4.34 4.81
C ARG A 176 -7.43 4.03 4.81
N GLY A 177 -7.03 2.87 5.31
CA GLY A 177 -5.64 2.39 5.25
C GLY A 177 -5.15 2.23 3.81
N ARG A 178 -6.01 1.71 2.92
CA ARG A 178 -5.70 1.65 1.48
C ARG A 178 -5.56 3.04 0.88
N LEU A 179 -6.47 3.96 1.18
CA LEU A 179 -6.38 5.35 0.71
C LEU A 179 -5.07 5.99 1.17
N ALA A 180 -4.68 5.81 2.44
CA ALA A 180 -3.41 6.29 2.98
C ALA A 180 -2.20 5.72 2.23
N SER A 181 -2.25 4.44 1.81
CA SER A 181 -1.16 3.80 1.09
C SER A 181 -0.87 4.43 -0.29
N LEU A 182 -1.80 5.18 -0.86
CA LEU A 182 -1.65 5.89 -2.13
C LEU A 182 -0.81 7.17 -2.01
N SER A 183 -0.65 7.71 -0.78
CA SER A 183 0.17 8.89 -0.56
C SER A 183 1.67 8.56 -0.76
N PRO A 184 2.43 9.36 -1.51
CA PRO A 184 3.88 9.24 -1.60
C PRO A 184 4.59 9.65 -0.30
N THR A 185 3.91 10.39 0.57
CA THR A 185 4.46 10.97 1.80
C THR A 185 4.46 9.95 2.93
N ALA A 186 5.61 9.30 3.19
CA ALA A 186 5.75 8.29 4.23
C ALA A 186 5.32 8.78 5.63
N LEU A 187 5.63 10.04 5.97
CA LEU A 187 5.23 10.62 7.25
C LEU A 187 3.70 10.71 7.38
N LEU A 188 3.01 11.16 6.31
CA LEU A 188 1.55 11.26 6.31
C LEU A 188 0.89 9.89 6.49
N ARG A 189 1.39 8.86 5.76
CA ARG A 189 0.91 7.48 5.94
C ARG A 189 1.07 7.01 7.38
N THR A 190 2.28 7.16 7.95
CA THR A 190 2.56 6.71 9.32
C THR A 190 1.69 7.41 10.36
N LEU A 191 1.50 8.72 10.23
CA LEU A 191 0.64 9.49 11.14
C LEU A 191 -0.82 9.03 11.02
N TYR A 192 -1.31 8.89 9.80
CA TYR A 192 -2.69 8.49 9.54
C TYR A 192 -3.00 7.08 10.03
N GLU A 193 -2.13 6.12 9.71
CA GLU A 193 -2.26 4.72 10.17
C GLU A 193 -2.26 4.61 11.70
N GLY A 194 -1.46 5.43 12.38
CA GLY A 194 -1.44 5.50 13.84
C GLY A 194 -2.72 6.08 14.44
N LEU A 195 -3.43 6.93 13.70
CA LEU A 195 -4.69 7.53 14.16
C LEU A 195 -5.90 6.61 13.93
N LEU A 196 -5.83 5.67 12.99
CA LEU A 196 -6.98 4.81 12.64
C LEU A 196 -7.58 4.06 13.85
N PRO A 197 -6.80 3.34 14.69
CA PRO A 197 -7.34 2.67 15.87
C PRO A 197 -7.89 3.64 16.90
N ALA A 198 -7.17 4.73 17.16
CA ALA A 198 -7.53 5.69 18.19
C ALA A 198 -8.78 6.53 17.85
N ALA A 199 -9.08 6.68 16.54
CA ALA A 199 -10.25 7.42 16.07
C ALA A 199 -11.54 6.59 16.03
N GLU A 200 -11.46 5.28 16.34
CA GLU A 200 -12.64 4.44 16.43
C GLU A 200 -13.32 4.65 17.78
N PRO A 201 -14.61 4.96 17.81
CA PRO A 201 -15.35 4.93 19.06
C PRO A 201 -15.44 3.50 19.57
N ALA A 202 -15.20 3.30 20.86
CA ALA A 202 -15.38 2.00 21.52
C ALA A 202 -16.83 1.49 21.41
N GLU A 203 -17.78 2.40 21.22
CA GLU A 203 -19.20 2.12 21.02
C GLU A 203 -19.71 3.04 19.88
N LEU A 204 -19.85 2.50 18.70
CA LEU A 204 -20.56 3.17 17.60
C LEU A 204 -22.07 2.98 17.85
N ALA A 205 -22.65 3.91 18.59
CA ALA A 205 -24.11 4.06 18.66
C ALA A 205 -24.64 4.70 17.34
N VAL A 206 -24.26 4.12 16.20
CA VAL A 206 -24.72 4.58 14.89
C VAL A 206 -25.79 3.63 14.41
N ASP A 207 -26.96 4.16 14.13
CA ASP A 207 -28.07 3.39 13.58
C ASP A 207 -27.84 2.98 12.11
N ALA A 208 -28.71 2.15 11.58
CA ALA A 208 -28.60 1.64 10.21
C ALA A 208 -28.63 2.78 9.16
N GLU A 209 -29.31 3.89 9.43
CA GLU A 209 -29.36 5.03 8.53
C GLU A 209 -28.01 5.77 8.49
N GLY A 210 -27.41 5.98 9.65
CA GLY A 210 -26.09 6.58 9.76
C GLY A 210 -24.98 5.74 9.12
N LEU A 211 -25.03 4.40 9.25
CA LEU A 211 -24.08 3.51 8.56
C LEU A 211 -24.24 3.60 7.03
N ARG A 212 -25.48 3.65 6.55
CA ARG A 212 -25.77 3.82 5.12
C ARG A 212 -25.27 5.17 4.60
N ALA A 213 -25.54 6.26 5.30
CA ALA A 213 -25.06 7.58 4.92
C ALA A 213 -23.51 7.65 4.87
N ARG A 214 -22.84 7.00 5.83
CA ARG A 214 -21.36 6.89 5.81
C ARG A 214 -20.86 6.08 4.61
N TYR A 215 -21.49 4.95 4.31
CA TYR A 215 -21.18 4.17 3.11
C TYR A 215 -21.35 4.99 1.83
N GLU A 216 -22.49 5.66 1.65
CA GLU A 216 -22.79 6.48 0.47
C GLU A 216 -21.74 7.58 0.27
N ARG A 217 -21.27 8.19 1.35
CA ARG A 217 -20.20 9.18 1.32
C ARG A 217 -18.88 8.57 0.84
N GLN A 218 -18.48 7.40 1.36
CA GLN A 218 -17.25 6.72 0.94
C GLN A 218 -17.33 6.28 -0.52
N ALA A 219 -18.49 5.77 -0.96
CA ALA A 219 -18.73 5.40 -2.34
C ALA A 219 -18.65 6.62 -3.28
N ALA A 220 -19.23 7.75 -2.88
CA ALA A 220 -19.16 9.01 -3.63
C ALA A 220 -17.73 9.55 -3.70
N LEU A 221 -16.91 9.38 -2.64
CA LEU A 221 -15.52 9.77 -2.64
C LEU A 221 -14.71 8.93 -3.64
N VAL A 222 -14.85 7.60 -3.61
CA VAL A 222 -14.15 6.70 -4.54
C VAL A 222 -14.56 6.98 -5.99
N GLU A 223 -15.85 7.28 -6.23
CA GLU A 223 -16.33 7.70 -7.55
C GLU A 223 -15.68 9.02 -8.00
N ALA A 224 -15.61 10.02 -7.12
CA ALA A 224 -14.99 11.30 -7.43
C ALA A 224 -13.49 11.15 -7.73
N LEU A 225 -12.78 10.23 -7.03
CA LEU A 225 -11.39 9.89 -7.32
C LEU A 225 -11.23 9.23 -8.69
N ASP A 226 -12.13 8.33 -9.07
CA ASP A 226 -12.09 7.63 -10.35
C ASP A 226 -12.24 8.59 -11.54
N ILE A 227 -13.22 9.48 -11.48
CA ILE A 227 -13.46 10.48 -12.54
C ILE A 227 -12.56 11.71 -12.41
N ARG A 228 -11.65 11.75 -11.43
CA ARG A 228 -10.76 12.89 -11.15
C ARG A 228 -11.49 14.21 -10.87
N ASP A 229 -12.67 14.15 -10.28
CA ASP A 229 -13.42 15.33 -9.83
C ASP A 229 -12.81 15.86 -8.52
N LYS A 230 -11.78 16.70 -8.66
CA LYS A 230 -11.02 17.26 -7.54
C LYS A 230 -11.93 18.01 -6.57
N GLU A 231 -12.82 18.84 -7.08
CA GLU A 231 -13.67 19.70 -6.24
C GLU A 231 -14.63 18.85 -5.39
N ARG A 232 -15.27 17.87 -6.01
CA ARG A 232 -16.18 16.94 -5.32
C ARG A 232 -15.43 16.08 -4.31
N ALA A 233 -14.27 15.55 -4.68
CA ALA A 233 -13.46 14.69 -3.79
C ALA A 233 -13.01 15.46 -2.53
N LEU A 234 -12.49 16.66 -2.69
CA LEU A 234 -12.04 17.49 -1.54
C LEU A 234 -13.21 17.94 -0.66
N ARG A 235 -14.36 18.28 -1.24
CA ARG A 235 -15.56 18.58 -0.43
C ARG A 235 -16.00 17.39 0.40
N LEU A 236 -16.00 16.18 -0.18
CA LEU A 236 -16.36 14.95 0.53
C LEU A 236 -15.35 14.60 1.63
N ALA A 237 -14.06 14.85 1.41
CA ALA A 237 -13.03 14.65 2.41
C ALA A 237 -13.14 15.64 3.58
N ALA A 238 -13.42 16.91 3.28
CA ALA A 238 -13.50 17.98 4.28
C ALA A 238 -14.80 17.99 5.09
N ALA A 239 -15.85 17.30 4.62
CA ALA A 239 -17.12 17.30 5.32
C ALA A 239 -16.99 16.52 6.65
N PRO A 240 -17.38 17.12 7.79
CA PRO A 240 -17.39 16.38 9.05
C PRO A 240 -18.31 15.16 8.92
N VAL A 241 -17.91 14.05 9.50
CA VAL A 241 -18.81 12.91 9.68
C VAL A 241 -19.86 13.42 10.70
N CYS A 242 -21.08 13.72 10.23
CA CYS A 242 -22.17 14.03 11.15
C CYS A 242 -22.35 12.84 12.10
N ASP A 243 -22.21 13.11 13.39
CA ASP A 243 -22.52 12.18 14.47
C ASP A 243 -24.03 11.97 14.57
#